data_a5ab38723182517752f8131657d97bf3
#
_entry.id   a5ab38723182517752f8131657d97bf3
#
_cell.length_a   1.000
_cell.length_b   1.000
_cell.length_c   1.000
_cell.angle_alpha   90.00
_cell.angle_beta   90.00
_cell.angle_gamma   90.00
#
_symmetry.space_group_name_H-M   'P 1'
#
loop_
_entity.id
_entity.type
_entity.pdbx_description
1 polymer ?
#
loop_
_entity_poly.entity_id
_entity_poly.type
_entity_poly.pdbx_seq_one_letter_code
_entity_poly.pdbx_strand_id
1 'polypeptide(L)'
;MKEYIRGRGAQINTKNKFHKDELAKEHIEAIDEWTEKNEETKYIEQESRSIVNKVDSPDVGMFYSMNPYAGCEHGCIYCYARNSHEYLGFSAGLDFERKIVVKKNAPQLLRKFLMKPDWECKPISISGNTDCYQPAEQHYRLTRKLLEVCLEFNQPVGMITKNAGMLRDKDIIKKLADKKLISILVTITSLDESLRQKMEPRTTTAKQRLRLIKELSDEGVRMGVMLGPMIPGLNDHDMQKIMKKASECGAVFSAYTFVRLNGAVKVLFHDWLYTNFPDRADKVWHMIEQSH
;
A
#
# COMPACT_ATOMS: atom_id res chain seq x y z
N MET A 1 31.13 -1.28 -0.85
CA MET A 1 29.85 -0.52 -0.99
C MET A 1 28.73 -1.53 -1.17
N LYS A 2 27.65 -1.47 -0.39
CA LYS A 2 26.49 -2.34 -0.62
C LYS A 2 25.88 -2.01 -1.97
N GLU A 3 25.65 -3.02 -2.81
CA GLU A 3 25.03 -2.85 -4.11
C GLU A 3 23.56 -2.41 -3.96
N TYR A 4 23.16 -1.35 -4.65
CA TYR A 4 21.78 -0.81 -4.58
C TYR A 4 20.80 -1.73 -5.29
N ILE A 5 19.81 -2.23 -4.58
CA ILE A 5 18.78 -3.14 -5.10
C ILE A 5 17.73 -2.33 -5.88
N ARG A 6 17.82 -2.34 -7.20
CA ARG A 6 16.90 -1.60 -8.08
C ARG A 6 15.46 -2.08 -7.94
N GLY A 7 14.51 -1.15 -7.94
CA GLY A 7 13.07 -1.44 -7.87
C GLY A 7 12.59 -1.86 -6.48
N ARG A 8 13.40 -1.67 -5.44
CA ARG A 8 13.00 -1.88 -4.03
C ARG A 8 13.16 -0.58 -3.25
N GLY A 9 12.19 -0.31 -2.36
CA GLY A 9 12.25 0.86 -1.48
C GLY A 9 13.20 0.63 -0.33
N ALA A 10 13.08 -0.49 0.37
CA ALA A 10 14.03 -0.91 1.38
C ALA A 10 15.29 -1.53 0.75
N GLN A 11 16.43 -1.24 1.34
CA GLN A 11 17.72 -1.80 0.91
C GLN A 11 18.27 -2.82 1.91
N ILE A 12 17.61 -2.93 3.05
CA ILE A 12 18.00 -3.81 4.16
C ILE A 12 16.78 -4.52 4.74
N ASN A 13 17.01 -5.63 5.43
CA ASN A 13 16.06 -6.22 6.36
C ASN A 13 16.32 -5.69 7.77
N THR A 14 15.26 -5.34 8.49
CA THR A 14 15.33 -4.98 9.90
C THR A 14 15.18 -6.23 10.77
N LYS A 15 15.70 -6.18 12.00
CA LYS A 15 15.47 -7.21 13.00
C LYS A 15 13.97 -7.28 13.32
N ASN A 16 13.40 -8.51 13.30
CA ASN A 16 12.02 -8.70 13.70
C ASN A 16 11.92 -8.65 15.23
N LYS A 17 11.10 -7.75 15.77
CA LYS A 17 10.96 -7.51 17.21
C LYS A 17 10.40 -8.70 18.02
N PHE A 18 9.79 -9.67 17.35
CA PHE A 18 9.23 -10.87 17.99
C PHE A 18 10.22 -12.05 18.02
N HIS A 19 11.34 -11.98 17.30
CA HIS A 19 12.38 -13.00 17.35
C HIS A 19 13.29 -12.73 18.54
N LYS A 20 13.32 -13.65 19.51
CA LYS A 20 14.20 -13.59 20.69
C LYS A 20 15.64 -13.99 20.34
N ASP A 21 15.81 -14.88 19.38
CA ASP A 21 17.12 -15.42 18.99
C ASP A 21 17.56 -14.82 17.65
N GLU A 22 18.78 -14.31 17.59
CA GLU A 22 19.46 -14.01 16.35
C GLU A 22 20.12 -15.30 15.84
N LEU A 23 19.74 -15.75 14.64
CA LEU A 23 20.63 -16.57 13.85
C LEU A 23 21.81 -15.66 13.47
N ALA A 24 22.88 -15.73 14.24
CA ALA A 24 24.14 -15.14 13.84
C ALA A 24 24.48 -15.74 12.46
N LYS A 25 24.66 -14.92 11.44
CA LYS A 25 25.31 -15.34 10.20
C LYS A 25 26.77 -15.55 10.55
N GLU A 26 27.12 -16.72 11.04
CA GLU A 26 28.51 -17.13 11.12
C GLU A 26 29.03 -17.21 9.68
N HIS A 27 30.07 -16.46 9.41
CA HIS A 27 30.84 -16.54 8.18
C HIS A 27 31.62 -17.86 8.25
N ILE A 28 31.06 -18.90 7.65
CA ILE A 28 31.83 -20.15 7.44
C ILE A 28 32.75 -19.85 6.28
N GLU A 29 34.04 -19.69 6.60
CA GLU A 29 35.09 -19.55 5.60
C GLU A 29 35.05 -20.74 4.62
N ALA A 30 35.05 -20.42 3.33
CA ALA A 30 35.31 -21.29 2.18
C ALA A 30 34.18 -22.15 1.61
N ILE A 31 32.91 -21.85 1.78
CA ILE A 31 31.86 -22.42 0.92
C ILE A 31 30.93 -21.31 0.43
N ASP A 32 31.06 -21.00 -0.87
CA ASP A 32 30.21 -20.19 -1.73
C ASP A 32 29.95 -18.74 -1.29
N GLU A 33 30.44 -17.81 -2.10
CA GLU A 33 29.92 -16.45 -2.17
C GLU A 33 28.42 -16.50 -2.36
N TRP A 34 27.67 -16.36 -1.27
CA TRP A 34 26.26 -16.04 -1.31
C TRP A 34 26.15 -14.61 -1.86
N THR A 35 26.27 -14.48 -3.17
CA THR A 35 25.71 -13.33 -3.86
C THR A 35 24.23 -13.34 -3.51
N GLU A 36 23.74 -12.34 -2.75
CA GLU A 36 22.33 -12.01 -2.68
C GLU A 36 21.87 -11.64 -4.09
N LYS A 37 21.71 -12.67 -4.93
CA LYS A 37 21.07 -12.52 -6.25
C LYS A 37 19.76 -11.84 -5.99
N ASN A 38 19.38 -10.90 -6.84
CA ASN A 38 18.09 -10.22 -6.88
C ASN A 38 16.97 -11.25 -6.64
N GLU A 39 16.65 -11.52 -5.38
CA GLU A 39 15.65 -12.54 -5.05
C GLU A 39 14.32 -12.08 -5.61
N GLU A 40 13.72 -12.93 -6.43
CA GLU A 40 12.39 -12.73 -6.98
C GLU A 40 11.34 -12.66 -5.86
N THR A 41 10.22 -11.99 -6.12
CA THR A 41 9.10 -11.99 -5.19
C THR A 41 8.57 -13.41 -5.01
N LYS A 42 8.40 -13.85 -3.76
CA LYS A 42 7.81 -15.14 -3.39
C LYS A 42 6.36 -14.93 -2.96
N TYR A 43 5.44 -15.63 -3.59
CA TYR A 43 4.03 -15.64 -3.21
C TYR A 43 3.77 -16.83 -2.29
N ILE A 44 3.30 -16.54 -1.07
CA ILE A 44 3.01 -17.53 -0.03
C ILE A 44 1.48 -17.65 0.06
N GLU A 45 0.95 -18.69 -0.55
CA GLU A 45 -0.49 -18.94 -0.53
C GLU A 45 -0.93 -19.44 0.84
N GLN A 46 -1.94 -18.81 1.40
CA GLN A 46 -2.44 -19.12 2.74
C GLN A 46 -3.96 -19.12 2.77
N GLU A 47 -4.53 -20.05 3.49
CA GLU A 47 -5.92 -19.98 3.93
C GLU A 47 -6.02 -19.19 5.23
N SER A 48 -6.73 -18.08 5.17
CA SER A 48 -6.95 -17.22 6.33
C SER A 48 -8.19 -17.62 7.10
N ARG A 49 -8.25 -17.25 8.39
CA ARG A 49 -9.43 -17.51 9.24
C ARG A 49 -10.49 -16.41 9.09
N SER A 50 -10.09 -15.20 8.78
CA SER A 50 -10.95 -14.03 8.56
C SER A 50 -10.37 -13.11 7.51
N ILE A 51 -11.22 -12.29 6.89
CA ILE A 51 -10.79 -11.27 5.91
C ILE A 51 -11.21 -9.87 6.33
N VAL A 52 -12.35 -9.70 6.97
CA VAL A 52 -12.85 -8.42 7.46
C VAL A 52 -12.38 -8.22 8.90
N ASN A 53 -11.74 -7.09 9.15
CA ASN A 53 -11.26 -6.68 10.46
C ASN A 53 -11.94 -5.38 10.87
N LYS A 54 -12.30 -5.27 12.14
CA LYS A 54 -12.72 -4.00 12.73
C LYS A 54 -11.51 -3.08 12.87
N VAL A 55 -11.71 -1.80 12.62
CA VAL A 55 -10.69 -0.77 12.75
C VAL A 55 -11.04 0.11 13.94
N ASP A 56 -10.23 0.03 14.97
CA ASP A 56 -10.43 0.78 16.23
C ASP A 56 -9.46 1.99 16.31
N SER A 57 -9.13 2.61 15.17
CA SER A 57 -8.27 3.79 15.14
C SER A 57 -9.12 5.06 14.99
N PRO A 58 -9.02 6.03 15.92
CA PRO A 58 -9.76 7.29 15.82
C PRO A 58 -9.32 8.16 14.65
N ASP A 59 -8.11 7.94 14.14
CA ASP A 59 -7.47 8.76 13.08
C ASP A 59 -7.92 8.40 11.66
N VAL A 60 -8.60 7.26 11.48
CA VAL A 60 -9.04 6.80 10.17
C VAL A 60 -10.55 6.67 10.15
N GLY A 61 -11.21 7.38 9.27
CA GLY A 61 -12.68 7.40 9.14
C GLY A 61 -13.26 6.12 8.53
N MET A 62 -12.73 4.94 8.92
CA MET A 62 -13.22 3.64 8.47
C MET A 62 -13.46 2.72 9.67
N PHE A 63 -14.55 1.96 9.66
CA PHE A 63 -14.91 1.02 10.73
C PHE A 63 -14.44 -0.41 10.45
N TYR A 64 -14.37 -0.78 9.19
CA TYR A 64 -13.97 -2.12 8.75
C TYR A 64 -12.99 -2.05 7.59
N SER A 65 -12.05 -2.97 7.57
CA SER A 65 -11.09 -3.11 6.49
C SER A 65 -10.92 -4.56 6.07
N MET A 66 -10.56 -4.76 4.80
CA MET A 66 -10.13 -6.05 4.27
C MET A 66 -8.94 -5.90 3.34
N ASN A 67 -8.02 -6.88 3.42
CA ASN A 67 -6.81 -6.90 2.62
C ASN A 67 -6.57 -8.32 2.12
N PRO A 68 -6.66 -8.58 0.81
CA PRO A 68 -6.45 -9.91 0.23
C PRO A 68 -4.99 -10.36 0.28
N TYR A 69 -4.07 -9.43 0.52
CA TYR A 69 -2.63 -9.67 0.59
C TYR A 69 -2.06 -9.16 1.90
N ALA A 70 -0.93 -9.75 2.36
CA ALA A 70 -0.03 -9.16 3.35
C ALA A 70 1.40 -9.11 2.77
N GLY A 71 2.13 -8.02 3.05
CA GLY A 71 3.26 -7.60 2.24
C GLY A 71 2.81 -6.85 0.98
N CYS A 72 3.69 -6.03 0.40
CA CYS A 72 3.34 -5.22 -0.75
C CYS A 72 4.54 -4.96 -1.66
N GLU A 73 4.44 -5.40 -2.90
CA GLU A 73 5.50 -5.24 -3.90
C GLU A 73 5.74 -3.80 -4.35
N HIS A 74 4.82 -2.87 -4.06
CA HIS A 74 5.00 -1.45 -4.42
C HIS A 74 6.25 -0.83 -3.81
N GLY A 75 6.74 -1.38 -2.68
CA GLY A 75 8.00 -0.99 -2.08
C GLY A 75 8.06 0.42 -1.52
N CYS A 76 6.91 1.04 -1.21
CA CYS A 76 6.91 2.38 -0.61
C CYS A 76 7.74 2.39 0.68
N ILE A 77 8.76 3.26 0.72
CA ILE A 77 9.72 3.25 1.83
C ILE A 77 9.10 3.71 3.16
N TYR A 78 8.13 4.60 3.10
CA TYR A 78 7.44 5.19 4.24
C TYR A 78 6.23 4.37 4.75
N CYS A 79 5.97 3.20 4.16
CA CYS A 79 4.72 2.48 4.38
C CYS A 79 4.61 1.95 5.82
N TYR A 80 3.60 2.42 6.57
CA TYR A 80 3.33 1.98 7.94
C TYR A 80 2.99 0.47 8.03
N ALA A 81 2.45 -0.10 6.94
CA ALA A 81 2.07 -1.50 6.88
C ALA A 81 3.26 -2.46 6.97
N ARG A 82 4.50 -1.99 6.74
CA ARG A 82 5.73 -2.76 6.90
C ARG A 82 5.84 -3.41 8.28
N ASN A 83 5.48 -2.67 9.33
CA ASN A 83 5.51 -3.18 10.70
C ASN A 83 4.57 -4.37 10.94
N SER A 84 3.49 -4.49 10.15
CA SER A 84 2.57 -5.62 10.27
C SER A 84 3.16 -6.95 9.78
N HIS A 85 4.21 -6.89 8.96
CA HIS A 85 4.88 -8.07 8.43
C HIS A 85 5.66 -8.85 9.49
N GLU A 86 6.09 -8.16 10.54
CA GLU A 86 6.78 -8.77 11.68
C GLU A 86 5.90 -9.79 12.43
N TYR A 87 4.56 -9.61 12.45
CA TYR A 87 3.63 -10.59 13.02
C TYR A 87 3.59 -11.91 12.25
N LEU A 88 4.06 -11.92 11.01
CA LEU A 88 4.18 -13.11 10.17
C LEU A 88 5.55 -13.79 10.28
N GLY A 89 6.44 -13.29 11.17
CA GLY A 89 7.79 -13.77 11.32
C GLY A 89 8.78 -13.26 10.26
N PHE A 90 8.38 -12.25 9.46
CA PHE A 90 9.22 -11.67 8.41
C PHE A 90 9.78 -10.31 8.83
N SER A 91 10.82 -9.83 8.14
CA SER A 91 11.32 -8.47 8.33
C SER A 91 10.38 -7.43 7.72
N ALA A 92 10.30 -6.24 8.33
CA ALA A 92 9.62 -5.09 7.78
C ALA A 92 10.35 -4.45 6.57
N GLY A 93 11.59 -4.85 6.32
CA GLY A 93 12.42 -4.36 5.22
C GLY A 93 12.11 -5.00 3.87
N LEU A 94 13.10 -5.64 3.28
CA LEU A 94 13.00 -6.31 1.98
C LEU A 94 11.96 -7.44 1.98
N ASP A 95 11.81 -8.17 3.09
CA ASP A 95 10.83 -9.25 3.17
C ASP A 95 9.40 -8.76 2.93
N PHE A 96 9.06 -7.54 3.40
CA PHE A 96 7.75 -6.94 3.14
C PHE A 96 7.45 -6.76 1.65
N GLU A 97 8.49 -6.56 0.84
CA GLU A 97 8.38 -6.34 -0.60
C GLU A 97 8.54 -7.63 -1.43
N ARG A 98 9.11 -8.68 -0.84
CA ARG A 98 9.49 -9.93 -1.52
C ARG A 98 8.67 -11.15 -1.10
N LYS A 99 8.14 -11.17 0.12
CA LYS A 99 7.36 -12.29 0.66
C LYS A 99 5.90 -11.87 0.80
N ILE A 100 5.13 -12.09 -0.25
CA ILE A 100 3.72 -11.67 -0.31
C ILE A 100 2.83 -12.84 0.09
N VAL A 101 2.13 -12.69 1.20
CA VAL A 101 1.11 -13.65 1.62
C VAL A 101 -0.18 -13.40 0.87
N VAL A 102 -0.70 -14.43 0.20
CA VAL A 102 -1.89 -14.42 -0.63
C VAL A 102 -3.01 -15.18 0.06
N LYS A 103 -4.08 -14.51 0.46
CA LYS A 103 -5.23 -15.09 1.16
C LYS A 103 -6.23 -15.67 0.16
N LYS A 104 -5.96 -16.88 -0.34
CA LYS A 104 -6.71 -17.49 -1.46
C LYS A 104 -8.21 -17.61 -1.22
N ASN A 105 -8.61 -17.85 0.03
CA ASN A 105 -10.00 -18.03 0.44
C ASN A 105 -10.70 -16.70 0.80
N ALA A 106 -10.09 -15.54 0.50
CA ALA A 106 -10.65 -14.23 0.85
C ALA A 106 -12.10 -14.00 0.36
N PRO A 107 -12.46 -14.33 -0.91
CA PRO A 107 -13.84 -14.16 -1.38
C PRO A 107 -14.87 -15.01 -0.62
N GLN A 108 -14.53 -16.26 -0.31
CA GLN A 108 -15.38 -17.16 0.47
C GLN A 108 -15.57 -16.66 1.90
N LEU A 109 -14.49 -16.15 2.51
CA LEU A 109 -14.56 -15.57 3.85
C LEU A 109 -15.41 -14.29 3.88
N LEU A 110 -15.31 -13.44 2.86
CA LEU A 110 -16.14 -12.25 2.74
C LEU A 110 -17.62 -12.64 2.61
N ARG A 111 -17.97 -13.60 1.72
CA ARG A 111 -19.33 -14.09 1.57
C ARG A 111 -19.88 -14.61 2.90
N LYS A 112 -19.10 -15.47 3.58
CA LYS A 112 -19.49 -15.99 4.92
C LYS A 112 -19.69 -14.87 5.95
N PHE A 113 -18.85 -13.82 5.90
CA PHE A 113 -18.98 -12.68 6.81
C PHE A 113 -20.26 -11.88 6.54
N LEU A 114 -20.56 -11.58 5.26
CA LEU A 114 -21.75 -10.80 4.87
C LEU A 114 -23.08 -11.54 5.07
N MET A 115 -23.04 -12.87 5.15
CA MET A 115 -24.22 -13.70 5.47
C MET A 115 -24.56 -13.77 6.96
N LYS A 116 -23.77 -13.17 7.84
CA LYS A 116 -24.06 -13.17 9.27
C LYS A 116 -25.34 -12.39 9.56
N PRO A 117 -26.26 -12.92 10.38
CA PRO A 117 -27.53 -12.27 10.66
C PRO A 117 -27.41 -10.97 11.46
N ASP A 118 -26.29 -10.79 12.17
CA ASP A 118 -25.95 -9.62 12.97
C ASP A 118 -25.11 -8.59 12.19
N TRP A 119 -24.86 -8.81 10.88
CA TRP A 119 -24.10 -7.86 10.07
C TRP A 119 -24.95 -6.63 9.72
N GLU A 120 -24.57 -5.51 10.30
CA GLU A 120 -25.10 -4.20 9.91
C GLU A 120 -24.30 -3.67 8.71
N CYS A 121 -24.89 -3.54 7.55
CA CYS A 121 -24.24 -3.17 6.29
C CYS A 121 -23.50 -1.82 6.37
N LYS A 122 -22.30 -1.83 6.98
CA LYS A 122 -21.39 -0.68 7.08
C LYS A 122 -20.34 -0.74 5.98
N PRO A 123 -19.84 0.40 5.47
CA PRO A 123 -18.79 0.41 4.46
C PRO A 123 -17.53 -0.35 4.91
N ILE A 124 -16.97 -1.18 4.03
CA ILE A 124 -15.70 -1.88 4.24
C ILE A 124 -14.63 -1.26 3.35
N SER A 125 -13.48 -0.91 3.92
CA SER A 125 -12.34 -0.40 3.15
C SER A 125 -11.48 -1.54 2.62
N ILE A 126 -11.19 -1.52 1.33
CA ILE A 126 -10.18 -2.39 0.69
C ILE A 126 -8.88 -1.61 0.60
N SER A 127 -7.75 -2.23 0.95
CA SER A 127 -6.41 -1.60 1.05
C SER A 127 -6.21 -0.70 2.27
N GLY A 128 -6.81 -1.01 3.38
CA GLY A 128 -6.48 -0.33 4.64
C GLY A 128 -5.06 -0.61 5.15
N ASN A 129 -4.38 -1.62 4.61
CA ASN A 129 -3.02 -1.99 4.98
C ASN A 129 -2.08 -2.11 3.76
N THR A 130 -2.30 -3.09 2.89
CA THR A 130 -1.51 -3.29 1.67
C THR A 130 -2.32 -2.93 0.43
N ASP A 131 -1.66 -2.51 -0.64
CA ASP A 131 -2.37 -2.14 -1.87
C ASP A 131 -3.01 -3.37 -2.52
N CYS A 132 -4.29 -3.30 -2.78
CA CYS A 132 -5.06 -4.39 -3.37
C CYS A 132 -4.80 -4.57 -4.88
N TYR A 133 -4.19 -3.58 -5.54
CA TYR A 133 -3.75 -3.64 -6.93
C TYR A 133 -2.22 -3.71 -7.07
N GLN A 134 -1.51 -4.18 -6.04
CA GLN A 134 -0.10 -4.51 -6.17
C GLN A 134 0.13 -5.59 -7.27
N PRO A 135 1.37 -5.79 -7.77
CA PRO A 135 1.64 -6.74 -8.87
C PRO A 135 1.02 -8.14 -8.70
N ALA A 136 0.99 -8.68 -7.48
CA ALA A 136 0.34 -9.97 -7.17
C ALA A 136 -1.11 -10.07 -7.71
N GLU A 137 -1.84 -8.95 -7.74
CA GLU A 137 -3.24 -8.93 -8.20
C GLU A 137 -3.38 -9.24 -9.70
N GLN A 138 -2.32 -9.07 -10.50
CA GLN A 138 -2.34 -9.45 -11.91
C GLN A 138 -2.52 -10.97 -12.08
N HIS A 139 -1.98 -11.77 -11.16
CA HIS A 139 -2.02 -13.23 -11.17
C HIS A 139 -3.24 -13.78 -10.43
N TYR A 140 -3.50 -13.30 -9.21
CA TYR A 140 -4.48 -13.90 -8.30
C TYR A 140 -5.90 -13.37 -8.47
N ARG A 141 -6.06 -12.13 -8.91
CA ARG A 141 -7.35 -11.44 -9.14
C ARG A 141 -8.29 -11.51 -7.94
N LEU A 142 -7.75 -11.45 -6.72
CA LEU A 142 -8.54 -11.56 -5.50
C LEU A 142 -9.37 -10.31 -5.25
N THR A 143 -8.84 -9.12 -5.57
CA THR A 143 -9.56 -7.85 -5.44
C THR A 143 -10.80 -7.85 -6.33
N ARG A 144 -10.69 -8.29 -7.59
CA ARG A 144 -11.83 -8.45 -8.48
C ARG A 144 -12.89 -9.37 -7.87
N LYS A 145 -12.49 -10.54 -7.39
CA LYS A 145 -13.40 -11.51 -6.77
C LYS A 145 -14.08 -10.95 -5.51
N LEU A 146 -13.38 -10.14 -4.72
CA LEU A 146 -13.97 -9.44 -3.57
C LEU A 146 -15.01 -8.41 -4.01
N LEU A 147 -14.74 -7.64 -5.09
CA LEU A 147 -15.71 -6.69 -5.65
C LEU A 147 -16.96 -7.38 -6.20
N GLU A 148 -16.81 -8.56 -6.82
CA GLU A 148 -17.93 -9.39 -7.28
C GLU A 148 -18.83 -9.81 -6.10
N VAL A 149 -18.24 -10.24 -4.98
CA VAL A 149 -18.99 -10.53 -3.75
C VAL A 149 -19.67 -9.27 -3.19
N CYS A 150 -18.97 -8.13 -3.18
CA CYS A 150 -19.57 -6.86 -2.73
C CYS A 150 -20.78 -6.46 -3.60
N LEU A 151 -20.70 -6.67 -4.92
CA LEU A 151 -21.82 -6.38 -5.82
C LEU A 151 -23.01 -7.34 -5.56
N GLU A 152 -22.75 -8.63 -5.35
CA GLU A 152 -23.76 -9.65 -5.03
C GLU A 152 -24.57 -9.29 -3.78
N PHE A 153 -23.88 -8.85 -2.72
CA PHE A 153 -24.50 -8.51 -1.43
C PHE A 153 -24.90 -7.03 -1.30
N ASN A 154 -24.75 -6.21 -2.34
CA ASN A 154 -24.91 -4.76 -2.28
C ASN A 154 -24.11 -4.11 -1.13
N GLN A 155 -22.89 -4.62 -0.88
CA GLN A 155 -22.02 -4.18 0.19
C GLN A 155 -21.27 -2.90 -0.23
N PRO A 156 -21.42 -1.76 0.48
CA PRO A 156 -20.64 -0.55 0.21
C PRO A 156 -19.15 -0.76 0.49
N VAL A 157 -18.30 -0.24 -0.41
CA VAL A 157 -16.85 -0.35 -0.28
C VAL A 157 -16.15 0.98 -0.56
N GLY A 158 -15.09 1.25 0.22
CA GLY A 158 -14.09 2.26 -0.08
C GLY A 158 -12.80 1.60 -0.55
N MET A 159 -12.08 2.22 -1.49
CA MET A 159 -10.82 1.67 -1.97
C MET A 159 -9.73 2.74 -1.99
N ILE A 160 -8.49 2.31 -1.69
CA ILE A 160 -7.31 3.19 -1.81
C ILE A 160 -6.26 2.43 -2.61
N THR A 161 -5.68 3.07 -3.63
CA THR A 161 -4.61 2.44 -4.44
C THR A 161 -3.60 3.46 -4.99
N LYS A 162 -2.42 2.98 -5.29
CA LYS A 162 -1.35 3.65 -6.04
C LYS A 162 -1.15 3.08 -7.45
N ASN A 163 -2.09 2.24 -7.90
CA ASN A 163 -1.90 1.48 -9.14
C ASN A 163 -3.06 1.67 -10.14
N ALA A 164 -2.73 2.14 -11.34
CA ALA A 164 -3.67 2.28 -12.45
C ALA A 164 -4.14 0.91 -13.03
N GLY A 165 -3.56 -0.20 -12.61
CA GLY A 165 -4.01 -1.55 -12.94
C GLY A 165 -5.46 -1.85 -12.53
N MET A 166 -6.05 -1.00 -11.68
CA MET A 166 -7.48 -1.01 -11.34
C MET A 166 -8.39 -0.86 -12.57
N LEU A 167 -7.94 -0.21 -13.63
CA LEU A 167 -8.71 -0.06 -14.87
C LEU A 167 -9.09 -1.40 -15.53
N ARG A 168 -8.36 -2.49 -15.23
CA ARG A 168 -8.72 -3.85 -15.66
C ARG A 168 -10.12 -4.27 -15.19
N ASP A 169 -10.53 -3.77 -14.02
CA ASP A 169 -11.77 -4.16 -13.36
C ASP A 169 -12.86 -3.06 -13.48
N LYS A 170 -12.73 -2.17 -14.48
CA LYS A 170 -13.64 -1.05 -14.75
C LYS A 170 -15.11 -1.51 -14.86
N ASP A 171 -15.35 -2.67 -15.44
CA ASP A 171 -16.69 -3.24 -15.63
C ASP A 171 -17.41 -3.52 -14.31
N ILE A 172 -16.73 -4.10 -13.33
CA ILE A 172 -17.31 -4.38 -12.01
C ILE A 172 -17.41 -3.12 -11.15
N ILE A 173 -16.40 -2.23 -11.24
CA ILE A 173 -16.37 -0.94 -10.55
C ILE A 173 -17.55 -0.08 -11.00
N LYS A 174 -17.84 -0.01 -12.31
CA LYS A 174 -18.98 0.71 -12.85
C LYS A 174 -20.31 0.17 -12.29
N LYS A 175 -20.50 -1.14 -12.27
CA LYS A 175 -21.73 -1.74 -11.71
C LYS A 175 -21.94 -1.37 -10.23
N LEU A 176 -20.86 -1.29 -9.45
CA LEU A 176 -20.91 -0.83 -8.06
C LEU A 176 -21.21 0.68 -7.98
N ALA A 177 -20.65 1.48 -8.88
CA ALA A 177 -20.90 2.93 -8.94
C ALA A 177 -22.33 3.26 -9.32
N ASP A 178 -22.94 2.54 -10.29
CA ASP A 178 -24.33 2.69 -10.70
C ASP A 178 -25.30 2.48 -9.50
N LYS A 179 -24.89 1.64 -8.53
CA LYS A 179 -25.61 1.41 -7.27
C LYS A 179 -25.15 2.33 -6.12
N LYS A 180 -24.23 3.27 -6.35
CA LYS A 180 -23.62 4.14 -5.33
C LYS A 180 -22.94 3.37 -4.18
N LEU A 181 -22.37 2.21 -4.50
CA LEU A 181 -21.74 1.31 -3.53
C LEU A 181 -20.21 1.43 -3.47
N ILE A 182 -19.59 2.29 -4.28
CA ILE A 182 -18.13 2.41 -4.32
C ILE A 182 -17.67 3.86 -4.30
N SER A 183 -16.61 4.11 -3.55
CA SER A 183 -15.80 5.34 -3.65
C SER A 183 -14.32 4.97 -3.67
N ILE A 184 -13.53 5.67 -4.46
CA ILE A 184 -12.13 5.32 -4.69
C ILE A 184 -11.24 6.54 -4.44
N LEU A 185 -10.21 6.34 -3.60
CA LEU A 185 -9.12 7.26 -3.39
C LEU A 185 -7.89 6.77 -4.18
N VAL A 186 -7.37 7.61 -5.06
CA VAL A 186 -6.12 7.35 -5.75
C VAL A 186 -5.02 8.16 -5.09
N THR A 187 -4.02 7.46 -4.54
CA THR A 187 -2.92 8.14 -3.85
C THR A 187 -1.94 8.72 -4.86
N ILE A 188 -1.65 10.02 -4.74
CA ILE A 188 -0.59 10.70 -5.49
C ILE A 188 0.25 11.48 -4.47
N THR A 189 1.51 11.09 -4.30
CA THR A 189 2.42 11.68 -3.32
C THR A 189 3.32 12.75 -3.92
N SER A 190 3.62 12.70 -5.21
CA SER A 190 4.40 13.70 -5.92
C SER A 190 4.08 13.69 -7.41
N LEU A 191 4.31 14.83 -8.05
CA LEU A 191 4.31 14.98 -9.51
C LEU A 191 5.71 14.82 -10.10
N ASP A 192 6.76 14.82 -9.25
CA ASP A 192 8.13 14.53 -9.64
C ASP A 192 8.35 13.02 -9.74
N GLU A 193 8.56 12.55 -10.96
CA GLU A 193 8.76 11.12 -11.24
C GLU A 193 10.06 10.58 -10.65
N SER A 194 11.12 11.40 -10.57
CA SER A 194 12.38 11.00 -9.95
C SER A 194 12.20 10.75 -8.45
N LEU A 195 11.48 11.64 -7.77
CA LEU A 195 11.13 11.46 -6.35
C LEU A 195 10.23 10.24 -6.17
N ARG A 196 9.18 10.08 -7.02
CA ARG A 196 8.29 8.91 -6.95
C ARG A 196 9.07 7.61 -7.08
N GLN A 197 9.98 7.50 -8.06
CA GLN A 197 10.77 6.27 -8.27
C GLN A 197 11.61 5.89 -7.05
N LYS A 198 12.13 6.88 -6.32
CA LYS A 198 12.87 6.66 -5.08
C LYS A 198 11.96 6.26 -3.92
N MET A 199 10.81 6.93 -3.77
CA MET A 199 9.86 6.71 -2.66
C MET A 199 8.96 5.50 -2.84
N GLU A 200 8.51 5.23 -4.09
CA GLU A 200 7.47 4.29 -4.47
C GLU A 200 7.86 3.53 -5.76
N PRO A 201 8.94 2.75 -5.76
CA PRO A 201 9.61 2.29 -6.99
C PRO A 201 8.73 1.49 -7.95
N ARG A 202 7.77 0.71 -7.45
CA ARG A 202 6.92 -0.19 -8.24
C ARG A 202 5.46 0.25 -8.37
N THR A 203 5.17 1.49 -8.06
CA THR A 203 3.84 2.07 -8.27
C THR A 203 3.72 2.67 -9.67
N THR A 204 2.51 2.92 -10.14
CA THR A 204 2.31 3.61 -11.41
C THR A 204 2.64 5.10 -11.31
N THR A 205 2.97 5.74 -12.43
CA THR A 205 3.32 7.17 -12.48
C THR A 205 2.15 8.06 -12.05
N ALA A 206 2.44 9.29 -11.60
CA ALA A 206 1.39 10.27 -11.29
C ALA A 206 0.46 10.53 -12.50
N LYS A 207 1.02 10.56 -13.72
CA LYS A 207 0.25 10.69 -14.96
C LYS A 207 -0.75 9.55 -15.14
N GLN A 208 -0.34 8.31 -14.91
CA GLN A 208 -1.23 7.15 -15.02
C GLN A 208 -2.31 7.14 -13.93
N ARG A 209 -1.98 7.59 -12.71
CA ARG A 209 -2.92 7.72 -11.60
C ARG A 209 -3.97 8.83 -11.88
N LEU A 210 -3.56 9.96 -12.46
CA LEU A 210 -4.49 11.01 -12.92
C LEU A 210 -5.41 10.51 -14.04
N ARG A 211 -4.85 9.74 -14.99
CA ARG A 211 -5.65 9.08 -16.02
C ARG A 211 -6.67 8.11 -15.42
N LEU A 212 -6.29 7.31 -14.41
CA LEU A 212 -7.22 6.44 -13.69
C LEU A 212 -8.38 7.22 -13.07
N ILE A 213 -8.10 8.36 -12.41
CA ILE A 213 -9.13 9.23 -11.85
C ILE A 213 -10.08 9.66 -12.95
N LYS A 214 -9.55 10.17 -14.08
CA LYS A 214 -10.37 10.65 -15.19
C LYS A 214 -11.26 9.55 -15.78
N GLU A 215 -10.67 8.41 -16.15
CA GLU A 215 -11.41 7.34 -16.81
C GLU A 215 -12.54 6.76 -15.94
N LEU A 216 -12.32 6.64 -14.63
CA LEU A 216 -13.36 6.15 -13.73
C LEU A 216 -14.38 7.23 -13.36
N SER A 217 -13.96 8.50 -13.26
CA SER A 217 -14.87 9.61 -13.05
C SER A 217 -15.83 9.80 -14.25
N ASP A 218 -15.32 9.67 -15.48
CA ASP A 218 -16.12 9.72 -16.71
C ASP A 218 -17.20 8.60 -16.75
N GLU A 219 -16.98 7.49 -16.02
CA GLU A 219 -17.97 6.41 -15.84
C GLU A 219 -18.90 6.59 -14.62
N GLY A 220 -18.87 7.77 -14.00
CA GLY A 220 -19.71 8.07 -12.83
C GLY A 220 -19.22 7.51 -11.49
N VAL A 221 -18.00 7.00 -11.42
CA VAL A 221 -17.42 6.53 -10.17
C VAL A 221 -17.04 7.73 -9.29
N ARG A 222 -17.39 7.69 -8.00
CA ARG A 222 -17.01 8.72 -7.04
C ARG A 222 -15.52 8.64 -6.73
N MET A 223 -14.73 9.48 -7.39
CA MET A 223 -13.27 9.51 -7.30
C MET A 223 -12.78 10.59 -6.36
N GLY A 224 -11.70 10.29 -5.63
CA GLY A 224 -10.95 11.26 -4.83
C GLY A 224 -9.45 11.09 -4.97
N VAL A 225 -8.69 12.07 -4.47
CA VAL A 225 -7.22 11.98 -4.39
C VAL A 225 -6.76 11.92 -2.93
N MET A 226 -5.85 10.98 -2.66
CA MET A 226 -5.17 10.86 -1.37
C MET A 226 -3.77 11.45 -1.48
N LEU A 227 -3.52 12.51 -0.73
CA LEU A 227 -2.22 13.17 -0.58
C LEU A 227 -1.53 12.56 0.65
N GLY A 228 -0.98 11.37 0.48
CA GLY A 228 -0.51 10.61 1.64
C GLY A 228 0.58 9.58 1.35
N PRO A 229 1.69 9.70 2.11
CA PRO A 229 1.97 10.76 3.06
C PRO A 229 2.58 12.01 2.42
N MET A 230 2.29 13.16 3.02
CA MET A 230 3.09 14.36 2.81
C MET A 230 4.29 14.34 3.76
N ILE A 231 5.45 14.59 3.21
CA ILE A 231 6.73 14.58 3.92
C ILE A 231 7.29 15.99 3.90
N PRO A 232 7.34 16.69 5.06
CA PRO A 232 7.82 18.06 5.14
C PRO A 232 9.21 18.23 4.50
N GLY A 233 9.34 19.23 3.63
CA GLY A 233 10.59 19.53 2.92
C GLY A 233 10.95 18.56 1.77
N LEU A 234 10.09 17.57 1.46
CA LEU A 234 10.34 16.62 0.40
C LEU A 234 9.30 16.67 -0.73
N ASN A 235 8.00 16.50 -0.43
CA ASN A 235 6.92 16.50 -1.40
C ASN A 235 5.70 17.36 -1.01
N ASP A 236 5.72 18.01 0.15
CA ASP A 236 4.64 18.85 0.67
C ASP A 236 4.30 20.03 -0.23
N HIS A 237 5.28 20.57 -0.96
CA HIS A 237 5.10 21.64 -1.92
C HIS A 237 4.24 21.26 -3.15
N ASP A 238 4.06 19.97 -3.42
CA ASP A 238 3.26 19.48 -4.54
C ASP A 238 1.75 19.41 -4.21
N MET A 239 1.35 19.53 -2.95
CA MET A 239 -0.02 19.26 -2.49
C MET A 239 -1.08 20.01 -3.30
N GLN A 240 -0.95 21.34 -3.42
CA GLN A 240 -1.92 22.16 -4.14
C GLN A 240 -2.00 21.83 -5.64
N LYS A 241 -0.83 21.56 -6.25
CA LYS A 241 -0.76 21.21 -7.67
C LYS A 241 -1.40 19.85 -7.94
N ILE A 242 -1.22 18.88 -7.04
CA ILE A 242 -1.84 17.57 -7.15
C ILE A 242 -3.35 17.68 -7.02
N MET A 243 -3.86 18.42 -6.02
CA MET A 243 -5.30 18.63 -5.83
C MET A 243 -5.94 19.26 -7.06
N LYS A 244 -5.33 20.31 -7.62
CA LYS A 244 -5.82 20.98 -8.82
C LYS A 244 -5.92 20.01 -9.99
N LYS A 245 -4.82 19.27 -10.29
CA LYS A 245 -4.81 18.30 -11.39
C LYS A 245 -5.80 17.14 -11.18
N ALA A 246 -5.95 16.66 -9.95
CA ALA A 246 -6.92 15.61 -9.65
C ALA A 246 -8.37 16.10 -9.83
N SER A 247 -8.67 17.34 -9.41
CA SER A 247 -9.97 17.97 -9.64
C SER A 247 -10.27 18.14 -11.12
N GLU A 248 -9.30 18.61 -11.92
CA GLU A 248 -9.41 18.70 -13.38
C GLU A 248 -9.65 17.33 -14.05
N CYS A 249 -9.24 16.24 -13.40
CA CYS A 249 -9.50 14.85 -13.82
C CYS A 249 -10.82 14.28 -13.26
N GLY A 250 -11.62 15.06 -12.50
CA GLY A 250 -12.92 14.64 -11.99
C GLY A 250 -12.90 14.11 -10.54
N ALA A 251 -11.82 14.29 -9.79
CA ALA A 251 -11.85 14.02 -8.35
C ALA A 251 -12.75 15.03 -7.63
N VAL A 252 -13.68 14.53 -6.81
CA VAL A 252 -14.70 15.35 -6.10
C VAL A 252 -14.42 15.48 -4.61
N PHE A 253 -13.41 14.80 -4.08
CA PHE A 253 -12.95 14.93 -2.70
C PHE A 253 -11.47 14.62 -2.58
N SER A 254 -10.86 15.06 -1.49
CA SER A 254 -9.46 14.77 -1.19
C SER A 254 -9.29 14.42 0.29
N ALA A 255 -8.24 13.67 0.59
CA ALA A 255 -7.77 13.43 1.94
C ALA A 255 -6.25 13.58 1.96
N TYR A 256 -5.66 13.87 3.12
CA TYR A 256 -4.22 13.94 3.28
C TYR A 256 -3.77 13.34 4.61
N THR A 257 -2.52 12.91 4.64
CA THR A 257 -1.85 12.51 5.89
C THR A 257 -0.40 12.96 5.84
N PHE A 258 0.16 13.32 6.99
CA PHE A 258 1.61 13.45 7.13
C PHE A 258 2.26 12.09 7.33
N VAL A 259 3.56 12.02 7.01
CA VAL A 259 4.35 10.80 7.21
C VAL A 259 4.38 10.45 8.71
N ARG A 260 4.18 9.17 9.01
CA ARG A 260 4.29 8.63 10.39
C ARG A 260 5.31 7.50 10.40
N LEU A 261 6.44 7.73 11.06
CA LEU A 261 7.57 6.83 11.07
C LEU A 261 7.67 6.08 12.41
N ASN A 262 6.93 4.99 12.54
CA ASN A 262 6.91 4.18 13.74
C ASN A 262 7.65 2.85 13.57
N GLY A 263 8.30 2.37 14.63
CA GLY A 263 8.98 1.06 14.64
C GLY A 263 10.06 0.94 13.58
N ALA A 264 10.10 -0.19 12.89
CA ALA A 264 11.11 -0.48 11.87
C ALA A 264 11.09 0.51 10.67
N VAL A 265 9.92 1.10 10.37
CA VAL A 265 9.80 2.09 9.27
C VAL A 265 10.66 3.31 9.52
N LYS A 266 10.83 3.74 10.79
CA LYS A 266 11.70 4.88 11.14
C LYS A 266 13.13 4.61 10.71
N VAL A 267 13.65 3.43 11.00
CA VAL A 267 15.02 3.02 10.65
C VAL A 267 15.19 2.93 9.13
N LEU A 268 14.24 2.29 8.44
CA LEU A 268 14.28 2.12 6.98
C LEU A 268 14.20 3.46 6.25
N PHE A 269 13.34 4.36 6.71
CA PHE A 269 13.18 5.67 6.10
C PHE A 269 14.39 6.57 6.35
N HIS A 270 15.00 6.50 7.54
CA HIS A 270 16.23 7.21 7.85
C HIS A 270 17.36 6.77 6.91
N ASP A 271 17.64 5.48 6.83
CA ASP A 271 18.66 4.92 5.93
C ASP A 271 18.43 5.36 4.47
N TRP A 272 17.19 5.25 3.99
CA TRP A 272 16.80 5.68 2.65
C TRP A 272 16.98 7.18 2.42
N LEU A 273 16.60 8.02 3.39
CA LEU A 273 16.70 9.48 3.26
C LEU A 273 18.16 9.93 3.14
N TYR A 274 19.02 9.43 4.01
CA TYR A 274 20.44 9.77 3.98
C TYR A 274 21.18 9.21 2.77
N THR A 275 20.74 8.07 2.26
CA THR A 275 21.28 7.48 1.02
C THR A 275 20.88 8.26 -0.22
N ASN A 276 19.62 8.70 -0.32
CA ASN A 276 19.08 9.30 -1.54
C ASN A 276 19.16 10.83 -1.58
N PHE A 277 19.27 11.49 -0.44
CA PHE A 277 19.23 12.95 -0.30
C PHE A 277 20.20 13.46 0.77
N PRO A 278 21.51 13.11 0.73
CA PRO A 278 22.45 13.44 1.80
C PRO A 278 22.51 14.94 2.10
N ASP A 279 22.42 15.80 1.07
CA ASP A 279 22.57 17.26 1.21
C ASP A 279 21.41 17.92 1.98
N ARG A 280 20.28 17.29 2.13
CA ARG A 280 19.07 17.83 2.80
C ARG A 280 18.46 16.90 3.84
N ALA A 281 19.08 15.76 4.07
CA ALA A 281 18.56 14.73 4.97
C ALA A 281 18.29 15.25 6.38
N ASP A 282 19.26 15.94 6.97
CA ASP A 282 19.13 16.52 8.32
C ASP A 282 17.96 17.50 8.43
N LYS A 283 17.80 18.38 7.43
CA LYS A 283 16.71 19.34 7.39
C LYS A 283 15.35 18.65 7.32
N VAL A 284 15.19 17.69 6.39
CA VAL A 284 13.94 16.93 6.23
C VAL A 284 13.63 16.12 7.49
N TRP A 285 14.65 15.47 8.06
CA TRP A 285 14.48 14.69 9.28
C TRP A 285 14.01 15.53 10.46
N HIS A 286 14.64 16.69 10.67
CA HIS A 286 14.24 17.62 11.71
C HIS A 286 12.79 18.13 11.53
N MET A 287 12.39 18.46 10.29
CA MET A 287 11.01 18.86 10.00
C MET A 287 9.99 17.75 10.28
N ILE A 288 10.34 16.48 10.01
CA ILE A 288 9.50 15.34 10.38
C ILE A 288 9.36 15.21 11.89
N GLU A 289 10.45 15.33 12.64
CA GLU A 289 10.42 15.25 14.12
C GLU A 289 9.63 16.39 14.76
N GLN A 290 9.61 17.57 14.16
CA GLN A 290 8.78 18.68 14.62
C GLN A 290 7.29 18.53 14.30
N SER A 291 6.94 17.69 13.33
CA SER A 291 5.53 17.46 12.92
C SER A 291 4.83 16.36 13.72
N HIS A 292 5.54 15.74 14.65
CA HIS A 292 5.07 14.68 15.55
C HIS A 292 5.17 15.14 17.00
#